data_d29fdbdc92bcbfd926deeb6edf3a81c1
#
_entry.id   d29fdbdc92bcbfd926deeb6edf3a81c1
#
_cell.length_a   1.000
_cell.length_b   1.000
_cell.length_c   1.000
_cell.angle_alpha   90.00
_cell.angle_beta   90.00
_cell.angle_gamma   90.00
#
_symmetry.space_group_name_H-M   'P 1'
#
loop_
_entity.id
_entity.type
_entity.pdbx_description
1 polymer ?
#
loop_
_entity_poly.entity_id
_entity_poly.type
_entity_poly.pdbx_seq_one_letter_code
_entity_poly.pdbx_strand_id
1 'polypeptide(L)'
;MKVKFFITVSFWIIQTMVIIAQKPRARDLGVPFSGTPGIYNAITDVEGVEVGHSTIILGKGDNIVGKGPVRTGVTAIFPRGKNKKFSPVHANWYSLNGNGEMTGTTWVTESGFLETPIMITNTNSVGIVRDAVLKWYVDTNWYGNEDWWYTYPLVGETYDGFLNDIYGFHVKEKNVIEAIDNASGGKVAEGNVGGGTGMLTLGFKGGIGTSSRKITIDSTTYTIGVLVQSNFGAKKNLTIAGVPVGKELKDTLNLELKGPPSNRKNRKEGDGSIIVIVATDAPLLPHQLKRIAHRVPIGIGSLGGKGANGSGDIFLAFSTANEQAFSRSKTTQVYTLPNDMITPLFEGTIQAVEEAIVNAMIAAETMEGINGNKAYSLPHDLLKKVLRKYNRLEN
;
A
#
# COMPACT_ATOMS: atom_id res chain seq x y z
N MET A 1 -9.13 74.40 -9.38
CA MET A 1 -9.83 73.10 -9.27
C MET A 1 -8.93 72.03 -9.89
N LYS A 2 -8.17 71.24 -9.10
CA LYS A 2 -7.27 70.22 -9.61
C LYS A 2 -7.94 68.87 -9.42
N VAL A 3 -8.29 68.21 -10.52
CA VAL A 3 -8.86 66.84 -10.53
C VAL A 3 -7.74 65.87 -10.41
N LYS A 4 -7.71 65.05 -9.35
CA LYS A 4 -6.77 63.92 -9.19
C LYS A 4 -7.44 62.66 -9.80
N PHE A 5 -6.79 62.14 -10.86
CA PHE A 5 -7.09 60.83 -11.43
C PHE A 5 -6.47 59.72 -10.57
N PHE A 6 -7.26 58.86 -9.96
CA PHE A 6 -6.80 57.61 -9.35
C PHE A 6 -6.88 56.50 -10.38
N ILE A 7 -5.72 55.96 -10.77
CA ILE A 7 -5.61 54.77 -11.60
C ILE A 7 -5.59 53.58 -10.66
N THR A 8 -6.67 52.78 -10.65
CA THR A 8 -6.75 51.52 -9.89
C THR A 8 -6.20 50.42 -10.82
N VAL A 9 -5.00 49.92 -10.51
CA VAL A 9 -4.40 48.75 -11.19
C VAL A 9 -4.88 47.52 -10.49
N SER A 10 -5.80 46.76 -11.15
CA SER A 10 -6.27 45.47 -10.69
C SER A 10 -5.24 44.40 -11.07
N PHE A 11 -4.54 43.86 -10.07
CA PHE A 11 -3.66 42.69 -10.24
C PHE A 11 -4.54 41.43 -10.30
N TRP A 12 -4.66 40.84 -11.48
CA TRP A 12 -5.22 39.49 -11.64
C TRP A 12 -4.11 38.48 -11.31
N ILE A 13 -4.21 37.82 -10.15
CA ILE A 13 -3.36 36.66 -9.83
C ILE A 13 -3.94 35.47 -10.59
N ILE A 14 -3.31 35.11 -11.71
CA ILE A 14 -3.58 33.85 -12.42
C ILE A 14 -2.96 32.74 -11.56
N GLN A 15 -3.77 32.06 -10.74
CA GLN A 15 -3.38 30.78 -10.14
C GLN A 15 -3.28 29.74 -11.27
N THR A 16 -2.09 29.47 -11.72
CA THR A 16 -1.81 28.30 -12.57
C THR A 16 -2.00 27.06 -11.71
N MET A 17 -3.17 26.43 -11.80
CA MET A 17 -3.35 25.05 -11.35
C MET A 17 -2.40 24.18 -12.16
N VAL A 18 -1.32 23.71 -11.55
CA VAL A 18 -0.51 22.63 -12.10
C VAL A 18 -1.39 21.37 -12.04
N ILE A 19 -2.04 21.06 -13.15
CA ILE A 19 -2.71 19.76 -13.32
C ILE A 19 -1.59 18.74 -13.42
N ILE A 20 -1.25 18.11 -12.29
CA ILE A 20 -0.40 16.91 -12.28
C ILE A 20 -1.22 15.85 -13.02
N ALA A 21 -0.82 15.54 -14.23
CA ALA A 21 -1.45 14.49 -15.02
C ALA A 21 -1.41 13.19 -14.20
N GLN A 22 -2.58 12.65 -13.90
CA GLN A 22 -2.69 11.39 -13.15
C GLN A 22 -1.99 10.30 -13.97
N LYS A 23 -1.11 9.53 -13.32
CA LYS A 23 -0.48 8.37 -13.94
C LYS A 23 -1.56 7.38 -14.38
N PRO A 24 -1.41 6.72 -15.54
CA PRO A 24 -2.38 5.73 -15.98
C PRO A 24 -2.44 4.58 -14.99
N ARG A 25 -3.60 3.98 -14.87
CA ARG A 25 -3.83 2.75 -14.11
C ARG A 25 -4.03 1.58 -15.07
N ALA A 26 -4.03 0.38 -14.55
CA ALA A 26 -4.09 -0.80 -15.40
C ALA A 26 -5.35 -0.87 -16.28
N ARG A 27 -6.52 -0.48 -15.76
CA ARG A 27 -7.75 -0.37 -16.55
C ARG A 27 -7.67 0.69 -17.65
N ASP A 28 -6.99 1.81 -17.42
CA ASP A 28 -6.78 2.86 -18.42
C ASP A 28 -5.93 2.36 -19.61
N LEU A 29 -5.16 1.31 -19.39
CA LEU A 29 -4.37 0.64 -20.41
C LEU A 29 -5.11 -0.51 -21.12
N GLY A 30 -6.36 -0.78 -20.73
CA GLY A 30 -7.17 -1.88 -21.28
C GLY A 30 -6.83 -3.25 -20.66
N VAL A 31 -6.20 -3.30 -19.48
CA VAL A 31 -6.01 -4.57 -18.74
C VAL A 31 -7.34 -5.00 -18.15
N PRO A 32 -7.86 -6.20 -18.48
CA PRO A 32 -9.15 -6.66 -17.95
C PRO A 32 -9.03 -7.11 -16.49
N PHE A 33 -10.00 -6.69 -15.68
CA PHE A 33 -10.18 -7.16 -14.32
C PHE A 33 -11.64 -7.41 -14.02
N SER A 34 -11.92 -8.50 -13.32
CA SER A 34 -13.27 -8.83 -12.86
C SER A 34 -13.74 -7.90 -11.74
N GLY A 35 -15.07 -7.79 -11.61
CA GLY A 35 -15.72 -7.01 -10.56
C GLY A 35 -15.79 -5.50 -10.83
N THR A 36 -16.73 -4.85 -10.15
CA THR A 36 -16.99 -3.40 -10.30
C THR A 36 -16.20 -2.62 -9.27
N PRO A 37 -15.32 -1.70 -9.66
CA PRO A 37 -14.60 -0.84 -8.72
C PRO A 37 -15.52 0.22 -8.10
N GLY A 38 -15.09 0.83 -6.98
CA GLY A 38 -15.64 2.07 -6.47
C GLY A 38 -15.17 3.28 -7.29
N ILE A 39 -15.54 4.48 -6.83
CA ILE A 39 -15.31 5.76 -7.56
C ILE A 39 -13.82 6.03 -7.78
N TYR A 40 -13.00 5.76 -6.77
CA TYR A 40 -11.55 5.99 -6.84
C TYR A 40 -10.78 4.72 -7.23
N ASN A 41 -11.48 3.57 -7.24
CA ASN A 41 -10.87 2.25 -7.35
C ASN A 41 -9.67 2.11 -6.39
N ALA A 42 -9.85 2.48 -5.15
CA ALA A 42 -8.80 2.57 -4.13
C ALA A 42 -9.32 2.09 -2.77
N ILE A 43 -8.42 1.82 -1.83
CA ILE A 43 -8.78 1.45 -0.44
C ILE A 43 -9.67 2.51 0.21
N THR A 44 -9.53 3.75 -0.18
CA THR A 44 -10.30 4.91 0.27
C THR A 44 -11.75 4.96 -0.24
N ASP A 45 -12.16 4.02 -1.10
CA ASP A 45 -13.58 3.81 -1.41
C ASP A 45 -14.36 3.18 -0.24
N VAL A 46 -13.65 2.62 0.75
CA VAL A 46 -14.22 2.29 2.05
C VAL A 46 -14.31 3.57 2.86
N GLU A 47 -15.52 3.95 3.23
CA GLU A 47 -15.79 5.23 3.88
C GLU A 47 -14.99 5.40 5.18
N GLY A 48 -14.39 6.59 5.32
CA GLY A 48 -13.56 6.98 6.46
C GLY A 48 -12.10 6.56 6.32
N VAL A 49 -11.73 5.69 5.37
CA VAL A 49 -10.33 5.30 5.17
C VAL A 49 -9.55 6.44 4.53
N GLU A 50 -8.43 6.81 5.15
CA GLU A 50 -7.49 7.82 4.65
C GLU A 50 -6.11 7.22 4.48
N VAL A 51 -5.36 7.70 3.45
CA VAL A 51 -3.99 7.26 3.14
C VAL A 51 -3.10 8.47 2.93
N GLY A 52 -1.89 8.42 3.52
CA GLY A 52 -0.87 9.45 3.34
C GLY A 52 0.52 8.86 3.16
N HIS A 53 1.40 9.63 2.54
CA HIS A 53 2.77 9.23 2.22
C HIS A 53 3.78 10.31 2.58
N SER A 54 4.97 9.86 3.05
CA SER A 54 6.21 10.62 3.04
C SER A 54 7.23 9.88 2.19
N THR A 55 7.75 10.52 1.14
CA THR A 55 8.65 9.93 0.15
C THR A 55 10.03 10.55 0.24
N ILE A 56 11.08 9.73 0.34
CA ILE A 56 12.47 10.19 0.47
C ILE A 56 13.28 9.70 -0.73
N ILE A 57 13.63 10.62 -1.63
CA ILE A 57 14.47 10.37 -2.82
C ILE A 57 15.63 11.36 -2.79
N LEU A 58 16.84 10.90 -2.42
CA LEU A 58 18.03 11.74 -2.26
C LEU A 58 19.27 11.07 -2.87
N GLY A 59 20.16 11.88 -3.41
CA GLY A 59 21.48 11.44 -3.88
C GLY A 59 21.49 10.52 -5.10
N LYS A 60 22.71 10.28 -5.60
CA LYS A 60 23.05 9.38 -6.74
C LYS A 60 24.45 8.81 -6.52
N GLY A 61 24.78 7.73 -7.24
CA GLY A 61 26.12 7.14 -7.25
C GLY A 61 26.29 5.98 -6.28
N ASP A 62 27.50 5.85 -5.74
CA ASP A 62 27.88 4.72 -4.89
C ASP A 62 27.19 4.78 -3.51
N ASN A 63 26.96 3.61 -2.94
CA ASN A 63 26.38 3.49 -1.61
C ASN A 63 27.39 3.92 -0.54
N ILE A 64 27.08 5.00 0.17
CA ILE A 64 27.81 5.44 1.35
C ILE A 64 26.81 5.43 2.52
N VAL A 65 26.99 4.49 3.44
CA VAL A 65 26.10 4.31 4.59
C VAL A 65 25.93 5.62 5.36
N GLY A 66 24.65 6.02 5.56
CA GLY A 66 24.29 7.28 6.21
C GLY A 66 24.25 8.51 5.27
N LYS A 67 24.71 8.37 4.01
CA LYS A 67 24.67 9.44 3.00
C LYS A 67 23.76 9.11 1.81
N GLY A 68 23.51 7.84 1.54
CA GLY A 68 22.66 7.39 0.44
C GLY A 68 23.42 6.82 -0.75
N PRO A 69 22.80 6.69 -1.92
CA PRO A 69 21.45 7.17 -2.34
C PRO A 69 20.29 6.64 -1.51
N VAL A 70 19.26 7.48 -1.29
CA VAL A 70 18.07 7.15 -0.50
C VAL A 70 16.87 6.97 -1.42
N ARG A 71 16.16 5.84 -1.28
CA ARG A 71 14.94 5.48 -2.03
C ARG A 71 13.98 4.74 -1.09
N THR A 72 13.34 5.50 -0.20
CA THR A 72 12.51 4.94 0.87
C THR A 72 11.37 5.89 1.25
N GLY A 73 10.62 5.56 2.30
CA GLY A 73 9.56 6.41 2.82
C GLY A 73 8.65 5.69 3.81
N VAL A 74 7.53 6.35 4.10
CA VAL A 74 6.49 5.88 5.03
C VAL A 74 5.12 6.05 4.39
N THR A 75 4.26 5.06 4.54
CA THR A 75 2.83 5.12 4.20
C THR A 75 2.01 4.98 5.47
N ALA A 76 1.05 5.88 5.69
CA ALA A 76 0.09 5.83 6.78
C ALA A 76 -1.30 5.52 6.26
N ILE A 77 -2.05 4.64 6.95
CA ILE A 77 -3.44 4.29 6.64
C ILE A 77 -4.25 4.43 7.91
N PHE A 78 -5.29 5.28 7.87
CA PHE A 78 -6.22 5.46 8.97
C PHE A 78 -7.54 4.75 8.65
N PRO A 79 -7.97 3.78 9.47
CA PRO A 79 -9.23 3.07 9.22
C PRO A 79 -10.49 3.94 9.24
N ARG A 80 -10.49 5.01 10.04
CA ARG A 80 -11.62 5.93 10.22
C ARG A 80 -11.22 7.40 10.18
N GLY A 81 -10.16 7.73 9.42
CA GLY A 81 -9.65 9.09 9.29
C GLY A 81 -8.82 9.59 10.48
N LYS A 82 -7.85 10.45 10.19
CA LYS A 82 -6.92 10.99 11.18
C LYS A 82 -7.58 11.96 12.18
N ASN A 83 -8.72 12.54 11.83
CA ASN A 83 -9.43 13.49 12.69
C ASN A 83 -10.38 12.79 13.68
N LYS A 84 -10.67 11.52 13.49
CA LYS A 84 -11.49 10.73 14.40
C LYS A 84 -10.59 10.11 15.46
N LYS A 85 -10.52 10.79 16.62
CA LYS A 85 -9.73 10.31 17.77
C LYS A 85 -10.15 8.89 18.13
N PHE A 86 -9.26 8.14 18.71
CA PHE A 86 -9.35 6.77 19.17
C PHE A 86 -10.67 6.03 18.83
N SER A 87 -10.70 5.43 17.66
CA SER A 87 -11.86 4.71 17.14
C SER A 87 -11.43 3.33 16.61
N PRO A 88 -11.19 2.35 17.50
CA PRO A 88 -10.78 1.01 17.13
C PRO A 88 -11.74 0.34 16.16
N VAL A 89 -11.20 -0.51 15.29
CA VAL A 89 -11.96 -1.29 14.32
C VAL A 89 -11.71 -2.78 14.51
N HIS A 90 -12.70 -3.63 14.24
CA HIS A 90 -12.47 -5.07 14.18
C HIS A 90 -11.40 -5.37 13.13
N ALA A 91 -10.42 -6.19 13.48
CA ALA A 91 -9.34 -6.58 12.58
C ALA A 91 -8.83 -8.00 12.86
N ASN A 92 -8.16 -8.54 11.87
CA ASN A 92 -7.32 -9.73 12.03
C ASN A 92 -6.30 -9.78 10.89
N TRP A 93 -5.30 -10.64 11.03
CA TRP A 93 -4.17 -10.73 10.12
C TRP A 93 -3.83 -12.18 9.75
N TYR A 94 -3.01 -12.35 8.72
CA TYR A 94 -2.49 -13.63 8.29
C TYR A 94 -1.08 -13.46 7.69
N SER A 95 -0.15 -14.33 8.08
CA SER A 95 1.18 -14.46 7.47
C SER A 95 1.20 -15.71 6.59
N LEU A 96 1.45 -15.54 5.29
CA LEU A 96 1.69 -16.66 4.38
C LEU A 96 3.06 -17.28 4.64
N ASN A 97 4.06 -16.42 4.89
CA ASN A 97 5.42 -16.77 5.29
C ASN A 97 5.99 -15.65 6.18
N GLY A 98 7.03 -15.96 6.95
CA GLY A 98 7.42 -15.16 8.09
C GLY A 98 8.78 -14.46 7.98
N ASN A 99 9.38 -14.35 6.78
CA ASN A 99 10.61 -13.56 6.63
C ASN A 99 10.30 -12.07 6.46
N GLY A 100 9.60 -11.50 7.42
CA GLY A 100 9.14 -10.11 7.47
C GLY A 100 8.52 -9.79 8.82
N GLU A 101 8.18 -8.53 9.05
CA GLU A 101 7.63 -8.07 10.30
C GLU A 101 6.37 -7.23 10.10
N MET A 102 5.41 -7.41 11.03
CA MET A 102 4.29 -6.52 11.27
C MET A 102 4.07 -6.44 12.78
N THR A 103 4.44 -5.31 13.38
CA THR A 103 4.31 -5.11 14.84
C THR A 103 2.85 -5.02 15.27
N GLY A 104 2.56 -5.21 16.55
CA GLY A 104 1.20 -5.07 17.10
C GLY A 104 0.23 -6.21 16.78
N THR A 105 0.59 -7.14 15.91
CA THR A 105 -0.27 -8.25 15.46
C THR A 105 -0.69 -9.20 16.58
N THR A 106 0.15 -9.38 17.61
CA THR A 106 -0.19 -10.19 18.79
C THR A 106 -1.42 -9.62 19.50
N TRP A 107 -1.45 -8.29 19.70
CA TRP A 107 -2.60 -7.62 20.32
C TRP A 107 -3.84 -7.63 19.44
N VAL A 108 -3.69 -7.42 18.13
CA VAL A 108 -4.81 -7.57 17.17
C VAL A 108 -5.42 -8.98 17.25
N THR A 109 -4.59 -10.02 17.41
CA THR A 109 -5.08 -11.40 17.58
C THR A 109 -5.85 -11.57 18.88
N GLU A 110 -5.32 -11.05 19.98
CA GLU A 110 -5.88 -11.22 21.32
C GLU A 110 -7.16 -10.40 21.52
N SER A 111 -7.12 -9.10 21.15
CA SER A 111 -8.24 -8.19 21.35
C SER A 111 -9.32 -8.26 20.26
N GLY A 112 -8.95 -8.66 19.05
CA GLY A 112 -9.80 -8.57 17.86
C GLY A 112 -9.92 -7.15 17.30
N PHE A 113 -9.16 -6.19 17.82
CA PHE A 113 -9.21 -4.79 17.43
C PHE A 113 -7.87 -4.26 16.92
N LEU A 114 -7.95 -3.42 15.91
CA LEU A 114 -6.89 -2.51 15.49
C LEU A 114 -7.17 -1.14 16.12
N GLU A 115 -6.26 -0.68 16.97
CA GLU A 115 -6.40 0.54 17.78
C GLU A 115 -5.57 1.72 17.26
N THR A 116 -4.73 1.49 16.25
CA THR A 116 -3.75 2.45 15.75
C THR A 116 -3.90 2.67 14.25
N PRO A 117 -3.38 3.75 13.65
CA PRO A 117 -3.12 3.76 12.24
C PRO A 117 -2.19 2.60 11.85
N ILE A 118 -2.28 2.18 10.61
CA ILE A 118 -1.39 1.19 10.01
C ILE A 118 -0.27 1.95 9.32
N MET A 119 0.97 1.65 9.69
CA MET A 119 2.13 2.23 9.05
C MET A 119 2.86 1.18 8.23
N ILE A 120 3.39 1.57 7.06
CA ILE A 120 4.19 0.69 6.22
C ILE A 120 5.46 1.43 5.80
N THR A 121 6.64 0.76 5.93
CA THR A 121 7.95 1.35 5.65
C THR A 121 8.94 0.30 5.15
N ASN A 122 10.24 0.55 5.27
CA ASN A 122 11.28 -0.45 5.00
C ASN A 122 11.67 -1.25 6.26
N THR A 123 12.32 -2.39 6.05
CA THR A 123 12.71 -3.36 7.08
C THR A 123 13.44 -2.73 8.27
N ASN A 124 14.44 -1.86 8.03
CA ASN A 124 15.25 -1.30 9.10
C ASN A 124 14.60 -0.08 9.80
N SER A 125 13.47 0.39 9.30
CA SER A 125 12.80 1.59 9.83
C SER A 125 11.57 1.28 10.71
N VAL A 126 11.22 0.00 10.92
CA VAL A 126 10.07 -0.41 11.74
C VAL A 126 10.14 0.21 13.14
N GLY A 127 11.31 0.16 13.79
CA GLY A 127 11.49 0.67 15.15
C GLY A 127 11.20 2.16 15.27
N ILE A 128 11.83 3.00 14.41
CA ILE A 128 11.62 4.45 14.45
C ILE A 128 10.18 4.85 14.08
N VAL A 129 9.54 4.14 13.15
CA VAL A 129 8.15 4.41 12.77
C VAL A 129 7.20 4.07 13.91
N ARG A 130 7.42 2.93 14.58
CA ARG A 130 6.63 2.53 15.77
C ARG A 130 6.77 3.56 16.89
N ASP A 131 7.99 3.98 17.20
CA ASP A 131 8.29 4.95 18.26
C ASP A 131 7.65 6.33 17.95
N ALA A 132 7.77 6.79 16.72
CA ALA A 132 7.18 8.06 16.28
C ALA A 132 5.64 8.07 16.37
N VAL A 133 4.96 6.93 16.09
CA VAL A 133 3.51 6.83 16.28
C VAL A 133 3.12 6.93 17.76
N LEU A 134 3.89 6.31 18.66
CA LEU A 134 3.66 6.44 20.10
C LEU A 134 3.80 7.89 20.56
N LYS A 135 4.85 8.57 20.09
CA LYS A 135 5.07 9.99 20.40
C LYS A 135 3.95 10.87 19.86
N TRP A 136 3.54 10.63 18.61
CA TRP A 136 2.41 11.36 18.00
C TRP A 136 1.12 11.21 18.80
N TYR A 137 0.86 10.02 19.36
CA TYR A 137 -0.29 9.80 20.24
C TYR A 137 -0.25 10.65 21.50
N VAL A 138 0.94 10.74 22.13
CA VAL A 138 1.13 11.56 23.32
C VAL A 138 0.98 13.04 22.98
N ASP A 139 1.67 13.51 21.95
CA ASP A 139 1.71 14.92 21.56
C ASP A 139 0.33 15.45 21.10
N THR A 140 -0.49 14.60 20.49
CA THR A 140 -1.82 14.98 19.98
C THR A 140 -2.98 14.66 20.93
N ASN A 141 -2.68 14.02 22.06
CA ASN A 141 -3.71 13.47 22.95
C ASN A 141 -4.74 12.63 22.15
N TRP A 142 -4.24 11.70 21.35
CA TRP A 142 -5.09 10.88 20.46
C TRP A 142 -6.17 10.10 21.20
N TYR A 143 -5.87 9.66 22.42
CA TYR A 143 -6.82 8.92 23.26
C TYR A 143 -7.89 9.79 23.92
N GLY A 144 -7.79 11.10 23.84
CA GLY A 144 -8.69 12.02 24.53
C GLY A 144 -8.46 12.03 26.04
N ASN A 145 -9.54 11.97 26.82
CA ASN A 145 -9.50 11.98 28.28
C ASN A 145 -9.46 10.56 28.89
N GLU A 146 -9.18 9.53 28.09
CA GLU A 146 -9.06 8.17 28.56
C GLU A 146 -7.72 8.00 29.28
N ASP A 147 -7.70 7.37 30.45
CA ASP A 147 -6.48 6.94 31.17
C ASP A 147 -5.83 5.80 30.40
N TRP A 148 -5.15 6.15 29.31
CA TRP A 148 -4.50 5.18 28.46
C TRP A 148 -3.00 5.16 28.73
N TRP A 149 -2.45 4.03 29.02
CA TRP A 149 -1.07 3.89 29.43
C TRP A 149 -0.22 2.99 28.51
N TYR A 150 -0.83 2.32 27.51
CA TYR A 150 -0.11 1.52 26.54
C TYR A 150 -0.83 1.46 25.19
N THR A 151 -0.08 1.24 24.12
CA THR A 151 -0.58 0.89 22.80
C THR A 151 0.50 0.14 22.01
N TYR A 152 0.06 -0.60 21.01
CA TYR A 152 0.94 -1.41 20.16
C TYR A 152 0.77 -0.98 18.69
N PRO A 153 1.49 0.08 18.22
CA PRO A 153 1.41 0.53 16.84
C PRO A 153 1.67 -0.58 15.86
N LEU A 154 0.84 -0.63 14.82
CA LEU A 154 0.96 -1.61 13.74
C LEU A 154 1.83 -1.04 12.63
N VAL A 155 3.02 -1.64 12.43
CA VAL A 155 4.00 -1.24 11.42
C VAL A 155 4.42 -2.46 10.62
N GLY A 156 4.06 -2.49 9.32
CA GLY A 156 4.53 -3.50 8.37
C GLY A 156 5.74 -3.01 7.56
N GLU A 157 6.48 -3.94 6.97
CA GLU A 157 7.69 -3.59 6.22
C GLU A 157 7.90 -4.45 4.97
N THR A 158 8.67 -3.92 4.02
CA THR A 158 9.31 -4.67 2.95
C THR A 158 10.73 -4.14 2.69
N TYR A 159 11.64 -5.00 2.18
CA TYR A 159 13.06 -4.69 2.02
C TYR A 159 13.33 -3.83 0.77
N ASP A 160 13.86 -2.62 0.93
CA ASP A 160 14.21 -1.70 -0.16
C ASP A 160 15.71 -1.60 -0.48
N GLY A 161 16.55 -2.34 0.22
CA GLY A 161 18.03 -2.24 0.13
C GLY A 161 18.64 -2.59 -1.23
N PHE A 162 17.83 -2.86 -2.25
CA PHE A 162 18.32 -2.97 -3.63
C PHE A 162 18.58 -1.59 -4.26
N LEU A 163 17.76 -0.60 -3.93
CA LEU A 163 17.85 0.77 -4.44
C LEU A 163 18.23 1.77 -3.35
N ASN A 164 18.03 1.43 -2.08
CA ASN A 164 18.14 2.31 -0.92
C ASN A 164 19.36 1.97 -0.06
N ASP A 165 20.02 3.00 0.47
CA ASP A 165 20.96 2.87 1.60
C ASP A 165 20.18 2.53 2.88
N ILE A 166 19.77 1.26 2.99
CA ILE A 166 18.90 0.78 4.07
C ILE A 166 19.57 0.84 5.45
N TYR A 167 20.91 0.71 5.49
CA TYR A 167 21.69 0.80 6.74
C TYR A 167 21.97 2.24 7.18
N GLY A 168 21.61 3.23 6.37
CA GLY A 168 21.72 4.65 6.70
C GLY A 168 20.60 5.16 7.60
N PHE A 169 19.55 4.37 7.85
CA PHE A 169 18.41 4.72 8.72
C PHE A 169 17.82 6.10 8.39
N HIS A 170 17.51 6.33 7.12
CA HIS A 170 17.10 7.65 6.60
C HIS A 170 15.68 8.06 6.98
N VAL A 171 14.79 7.12 7.30
CA VAL A 171 13.46 7.44 7.85
C VAL A 171 13.63 8.01 9.25
N LYS A 172 13.00 9.14 9.51
CA LYS A 172 13.03 9.87 10.79
C LYS A 172 11.60 10.15 11.25
N GLU A 173 11.41 10.50 12.51
CA GLU A 173 10.13 10.90 13.10
C GLU A 173 9.35 11.86 12.18
N LYS A 174 10.00 12.91 11.67
CA LYS A 174 9.36 13.88 10.76
C LYS A 174 8.69 13.25 9.54
N ASN A 175 9.25 12.16 9.01
CA ASN A 175 8.67 11.47 7.85
C ASN A 175 7.42 10.68 8.24
N VAL A 176 7.35 10.19 9.46
CA VAL A 176 6.15 9.55 10.01
C VAL A 176 5.04 10.59 10.18
N ILE A 177 5.35 11.72 10.80
CA ILE A 177 4.40 12.83 10.98
C ILE A 177 3.91 13.35 9.63
N GLU A 178 4.81 13.55 8.66
CA GLU A 178 4.45 13.96 7.29
C GLU A 178 3.49 12.96 6.62
N ALA A 179 3.71 11.66 6.76
CA ALA A 179 2.80 10.65 6.22
C ALA A 179 1.43 10.70 6.91
N ILE A 180 1.39 10.93 8.22
CA ILE A 180 0.16 11.10 9.00
C ILE A 180 -0.58 12.37 8.54
N ASP A 181 0.11 13.50 8.45
CA ASP A 181 -0.49 14.80 8.09
C ASP A 181 -1.04 14.81 6.66
N ASN A 182 -0.35 14.12 5.74
CA ASN A 182 -0.77 13.98 4.35
C ASN A 182 -1.92 12.97 4.15
N ALA A 183 -2.35 12.23 5.20
CA ALA A 183 -3.44 11.28 5.06
C ALA A 183 -4.75 11.96 4.68
N SER A 184 -5.40 11.46 3.65
CA SER A 184 -6.68 11.95 3.13
C SER A 184 -7.46 10.85 2.42
N GLY A 185 -8.77 11.03 2.32
CA GLY A 185 -9.63 10.21 1.48
C GLY A 185 -9.47 10.55 -0.01
N GLY A 186 -10.22 9.85 -0.87
CA GLY A 186 -10.18 10.10 -2.32
C GLY A 186 -9.11 9.31 -3.04
N LYS A 187 -8.49 9.89 -4.07
CA LYS A 187 -7.46 9.23 -4.87
C LYS A 187 -6.18 9.01 -4.07
N VAL A 188 -5.63 7.80 -4.14
CA VAL A 188 -4.36 7.44 -3.50
C VAL A 188 -3.23 7.50 -4.52
N ALA A 189 -2.09 8.08 -4.15
CA ALA A 189 -0.89 8.05 -4.98
C ALA A 189 -0.29 6.64 -5.03
N GLU A 190 0.16 6.20 -6.20
CA GLU A 190 0.66 4.85 -6.48
C GLU A 190 2.08 4.85 -7.07
N GLY A 191 2.72 3.69 -7.08
CA GLY A 191 4.08 3.51 -7.60
C GLY A 191 5.18 3.89 -6.58
N ASN A 192 6.11 4.75 -6.99
CA ASN A 192 7.32 5.10 -6.24
C ASN A 192 7.04 6.12 -5.10
N VAL A 193 6.09 5.85 -4.24
CA VAL A 193 5.67 6.75 -3.16
C VAL A 193 5.68 6.07 -1.80
N GLY A 194 5.86 6.87 -0.75
CA GLY A 194 5.84 6.38 0.62
C GLY A 194 6.80 5.20 0.84
N GLY A 195 6.35 4.22 1.60
CA GLY A 195 7.10 2.98 1.83
C GLY A 195 7.38 2.19 0.55
N GLY A 196 6.60 2.39 -0.54
CA GLY A 196 6.78 1.73 -1.83
C GLY A 196 7.91 2.29 -2.71
N THR A 197 8.60 3.35 -2.27
CA THR A 197 9.58 4.09 -3.08
C THR A 197 10.69 3.21 -3.65
N GLY A 198 11.31 2.34 -2.85
CA GLY A 198 12.45 1.49 -3.26
C GLY A 198 12.07 0.07 -3.71
N MET A 199 10.81 -0.26 -3.88
CA MET A 199 10.29 -1.61 -4.02
C MET A 199 10.33 -2.17 -5.44
N LEU A 200 10.43 -3.50 -5.55
CA LEU A 200 10.55 -4.26 -6.80
C LEU A 200 9.50 -5.36 -6.84
N THR A 201 8.72 -5.42 -7.92
CA THR A 201 7.65 -6.41 -8.07
C THR A 201 7.82 -7.22 -9.34
N LEU A 202 7.91 -8.55 -9.21
CA LEU A 202 7.94 -9.48 -10.33
C LEU A 202 8.98 -9.08 -11.40
N GLY A 203 10.16 -8.60 -10.94
CA GLY A 203 11.29 -8.25 -11.78
C GLY A 203 11.24 -6.86 -12.42
N PHE A 204 10.24 -6.06 -12.10
CA PHE A 204 10.11 -4.64 -12.48
C PHE A 204 10.08 -3.73 -11.24
N LYS A 205 10.07 -2.43 -11.45
CA LYS A 205 9.81 -1.47 -10.39
C LYS A 205 8.40 -1.71 -9.84
N GLY A 206 8.26 -1.83 -8.54
CA GLY A 206 7.03 -1.96 -7.81
C GLY A 206 6.73 -0.73 -6.95
N GLY A 207 5.97 -0.91 -5.87
CA GLY A 207 5.66 0.17 -4.94
C GLY A 207 4.29 0.05 -4.31
N ILE A 208 3.66 1.20 -4.07
CA ILE A 208 2.28 1.27 -3.59
C ILE A 208 1.31 1.06 -4.74
N GLY A 209 0.28 0.25 -4.50
CA GLY A 209 -0.85 0.10 -5.41
C GLY A 209 -2.14 -0.08 -4.63
N THR A 210 -3.27 0.25 -5.26
CA THR A 210 -4.57 0.17 -4.60
C THR A 210 -5.67 -0.19 -5.59
N SER A 211 -6.77 -0.73 -5.07
CA SER A 211 -7.99 -0.99 -5.83
C SER A 211 -9.18 -1.20 -4.90
N SER A 212 -10.37 -1.29 -5.46
CA SER A 212 -11.59 -1.60 -4.70
C SER A 212 -12.57 -2.45 -5.50
N ARG A 213 -13.54 -3.03 -4.78
CA ARG A 213 -14.69 -3.75 -5.37
C ARG A 213 -15.97 -3.41 -4.62
N LYS A 214 -17.03 -3.11 -5.36
CA LYS A 214 -18.39 -3.02 -4.86
C LYS A 214 -19.04 -4.40 -4.95
N ILE A 215 -19.52 -4.89 -3.81
CA ILE A 215 -20.05 -6.24 -3.65
C ILE A 215 -21.48 -6.14 -3.12
N THR A 216 -22.45 -6.57 -3.93
CA THR A 216 -23.85 -6.60 -3.48
C THR A 216 -24.18 -7.98 -2.90
N ILE A 217 -24.65 -7.99 -1.67
CA ILE A 217 -25.12 -9.17 -0.95
C ILE A 217 -26.56 -8.88 -0.57
N ASP A 218 -27.49 -9.65 -1.09
CA ASP A 218 -28.93 -9.36 -1.07
C ASP A 218 -29.22 -7.93 -1.61
N SER A 219 -29.73 -7.04 -0.77
CA SER A 219 -30.04 -5.65 -1.14
C SER A 219 -28.97 -4.64 -0.71
N THR A 220 -27.91 -5.07 -0.04
CA THR A 220 -26.86 -4.19 0.51
C THR A 220 -25.59 -4.29 -0.29
N THR A 221 -25.03 -3.14 -0.68
CA THR A 221 -23.73 -3.09 -1.37
C THR A 221 -22.63 -2.72 -0.38
N TYR A 222 -21.65 -3.60 -0.24
CA TYR A 222 -20.45 -3.42 0.54
C TYR A 222 -19.26 -3.08 -0.36
N THR A 223 -18.23 -2.51 0.25
CA THR A 223 -16.96 -2.20 -0.41
C THR A 223 -15.84 -3.05 0.16
N ILE A 224 -15.05 -3.66 -0.70
CA ILE A 224 -13.71 -4.15 -0.40
C ILE A 224 -12.72 -3.15 -0.98
N GLY A 225 -11.82 -2.63 -0.16
CA GLY A 225 -10.71 -1.77 -0.58
C GLY A 225 -9.38 -2.42 -0.23
N VAL A 226 -8.40 -2.35 -1.12
CA VAL A 226 -7.08 -2.96 -0.95
C VAL A 226 -5.99 -1.92 -1.20
N LEU A 227 -4.96 -1.92 -0.34
CA LEU A 227 -3.69 -1.24 -0.56
C LEU A 227 -2.56 -2.25 -0.40
N VAL A 228 -1.60 -2.23 -1.32
CA VAL A 228 -0.41 -3.07 -1.26
C VAL A 228 0.88 -2.23 -1.22
N GLN A 229 1.87 -2.68 -0.45
CA GLN A 229 3.27 -2.36 -0.65
C GLN A 229 3.92 -3.56 -1.28
N SER A 230 4.11 -3.52 -2.61
CA SER A 230 4.47 -4.67 -3.43
C SER A 230 5.98 -4.70 -3.70
N ASN A 231 6.65 -5.78 -3.25
CA ASN A 231 8.10 -5.98 -3.36
C ASN A 231 8.44 -7.47 -3.47
N PHE A 232 7.78 -8.24 -4.31
CA PHE A 232 7.92 -9.70 -4.35
C PHE A 232 8.10 -10.26 -5.75
N GLY A 233 8.50 -11.53 -5.80
CA GLY A 233 8.38 -12.40 -6.95
C GLY A 233 9.50 -12.27 -8.00
N ALA A 234 9.43 -13.16 -8.98
CA ALA A 234 10.40 -13.27 -10.07
C ALA A 234 9.74 -12.95 -11.41
N LYS A 235 10.44 -12.24 -12.28
CA LYS A 235 9.96 -11.80 -13.60
C LYS A 235 9.38 -12.94 -14.43
N LYS A 236 10.05 -14.09 -14.48
CA LYS A 236 9.61 -15.26 -15.25
C LYS A 236 8.25 -15.82 -14.89
N ASN A 237 7.78 -15.48 -13.66
CA ASN A 237 6.49 -15.94 -13.14
C ASN A 237 5.36 -14.93 -13.40
N LEU A 238 5.67 -13.68 -13.81
CA LEU A 238 4.67 -12.64 -13.99
C LEU A 238 3.58 -13.07 -14.98
N THR A 239 2.36 -13.09 -14.49
CA THR A 239 1.14 -13.34 -15.27
C THR A 239 0.19 -12.17 -15.06
N ILE A 240 -0.39 -11.61 -16.11
CA ILE A 240 -1.41 -10.54 -16.05
C ILE A 240 -2.57 -10.98 -16.94
N ALA A 241 -3.79 -10.94 -16.43
CA ALA A 241 -4.99 -11.41 -17.13
C ALA A 241 -4.85 -12.82 -17.72
N GLY A 242 -4.15 -13.72 -17.03
CA GLY A 242 -3.87 -15.10 -17.49
C GLY A 242 -2.76 -15.20 -18.56
N VAL A 243 -2.16 -14.08 -18.98
CA VAL A 243 -1.09 -14.05 -20.00
C VAL A 243 0.27 -14.13 -19.33
N PRO A 244 1.21 -14.99 -19.79
CA PRO A 244 2.53 -15.14 -19.20
C PRO A 244 3.48 -13.97 -19.59
N VAL A 245 3.15 -12.74 -19.18
CA VAL A 245 3.84 -11.50 -19.53
C VAL A 245 5.34 -11.56 -19.22
N GLY A 246 5.70 -12.17 -18.09
CA GLY A 246 7.10 -12.29 -17.68
C GLY A 246 7.94 -13.14 -18.62
N LYS A 247 7.36 -14.17 -19.25
CA LYS A 247 8.01 -14.99 -20.27
C LYS A 247 8.18 -14.25 -21.58
N GLU A 248 7.15 -13.50 -21.99
CA GLU A 248 7.15 -12.68 -23.21
C GLU A 248 8.19 -11.53 -23.13
N LEU A 249 8.42 -11.01 -21.93
CA LEU A 249 9.35 -9.90 -21.68
C LEU A 249 10.71 -10.36 -21.07
N LYS A 250 11.05 -11.66 -21.12
CA LYS A 250 12.23 -12.23 -20.43
C LYS A 250 13.54 -11.51 -20.76
N ASP A 251 13.73 -11.12 -22.01
CA ASP A 251 14.96 -10.49 -22.51
C ASP A 251 14.90 -8.95 -22.53
N THR A 252 13.83 -8.36 -21.96
CA THR A 252 13.55 -6.93 -21.99
C THR A 252 13.74 -6.32 -20.60
N LEU A 253 14.52 -5.24 -20.48
CA LEU A 253 14.63 -4.41 -19.29
C LEU A 253 14.84 -5.21 -17.98
N ASN A 254 15.88 -6.01 -17.93
CA ASN A 254 16.23 -6.73 -16.71
C ASN A 254 16.82 -5.77 -15.67
N LEU A 255 16.66 -6.12 -14.39
CA LEU A 255 17.26 -5.36 -13.28
C LEU A 255 18.78 -5.24 -13.50
N GLU A 256 19.30 -4.02 -13.45
CA GLU A 256 20.73 -3.76 -13.54
C GLU A 256 21.34 -3.76 -12.13
N LEU A 257 22.26 -4.67 -11.89
CA LEU A 257 23.04 -4.81 -10.67
C LEU A 257 24.46 -4.38 -10.94
N LYS A 258 24.88 -3.22 -10.45
CA LYS A 258 26.24 -2.66 -10.69
C LYS A 258 27.17 -2.74 -9.48
N GLY A 259 26.65 -3.10 -8.30
CA GLY A 259 27.46 -3.22 -7.09
C GLY A 259 28.40 -4.44 -7.08
N PRO A 260 29.29 -4.53 -6.06
CA PRO A 260 30.25 -5.63 -5.93
C PRO A 260 29.55 -7.00 -5.89
N PRO A 261 30.22 -8.08 -6.35
CA PRO A 261 29.65 -9.43 -6.44
C PRO A 261 29.07 -9.98 -5.13
N SER A 262 29.58 -9.52 -3.98
CA SER A 262 29.05 -9.89 -2.65
C SER A 262 27.57 -9.52 -2.46
N ASN A 263 27.12 -8.40 -3.04
CA ASN A 263 25.73 -7.95 -2.95
C ASN A 263 24.79 -8.69 -3.93
N ARG A 264 25.37 -9.38 -4.94
CA ARG A 264 24.61 -10.14 -5.94
C ARG A 264 24.33 -11.58 -5.53
N LYS A 265 25.25 -12.19 -4.73
CA LYS A 265 25.21 -13.62 -4.39
C LYS A 265 24.08 -13.98 -3.42
N ASN A 266 23.57 -13.04 -2.63
CA ASN A 266 22.64 -13.30 -1.55
C ASN A 266 21.17 -13.14 -1.94
N ARG A 267 20.84 -12.53 -3.09
CA ARG A 267 19.46 -12.43 -3.55
C ARG A 267 19.10 -13.63 -4.41
N LYS A 268 18.22 -14.47 -3.91
CA LYS A 268 17.59 -15.54 -4.71
C LYS A 268 16.45 -14.95 -5.54
N GLU A 269 16.29 -15.46 -6.75
CA GLU A 269 15.17 -15.09 -7.60
C GLU A 269 13.85 -15.48 -6.92
N GLY A 270 12.99 -14.51 -6.70
CA GLY A 270 11.72 -14.71 -6.01
C GLY A 270 11.71 -14.23 -4.55
N ASP A 271 12.87 -13.89 -3.96
CA ASP A 271 12.92 -13.23 -2.66
C ASP A 271 12.26 -11.85 -2.72
N GLY A 272 11.65 -11.48 -1.62
CA GLY A 272 10.98 -10.19 -1.48
C GLY A 272 9.97 -10.23 -0.35
N SER A 273 8.98 -9.36 -0.38
CA SER A 273 7.91 -9.29 0.62
C SER A 273 6.71 -8.55 0.04
N ILE A 274 5.54 -8.76 0.58
CA ILE A 274 4.38 -7.92 0.27
C ILE A 274 3.54 -7.69 1.51
N ILE A 275 3.25 -6.42 1.79
CA ILE A 275 2.23 -6.05 2.77
C ILE A 275 0.93 -5.75 2.03
N VAL A 276 -0.16 -6.38 2.47
CA VAL A 276 -1.50 -6.14 1.93
C VAL A 276 -2.45 -5.75 3.05
N ILE A 277 -3.09 -4.61 2.89
CA ILE A 277 -4.12 -4.12 3.77
C ILE A 277 -5.46 -4.17 3.06
N VAL A 278 -6.41 -4.87 3.66
CA VAL A 278 -7.79 -5.01 3.16
C VAL A 278 -8.73 -4.29 4.10
N ALA A 279 -9.46 -3.32 3.59
CA ALA A 279 -10.52 -2.61 4.29
C ALA A 279 -11.90 -3.06 3.78
N THR A 280 -12.90 -3.04 4.64
CA THR A 280 -14.30 -3.22 4.24
C THR A 280 -15.25 -2.46 5.15
N ASP A 281 -16.40 -2.05 4.62
CA ASP A 281 -17.56 -1.57 5.38
C ASP A 281 -18.57 -2.69 5.70
N ALA A 282 -18.33 -3.93 5.26
CA ALA A 282 -19.14 -5.07 5.64
C ALA A 282 -18.98 -5.38 7.14
N PRO A 283 -20.08 -5.68 7.85
CA PRO A 283 -20.03 -5.99 9.28
C PRO A 283 -19.45 -7.40 9.51
N LEU A 284 -18.13 -7.45 9.62
CA LEU A 284 -17.38 -8.69 9.85
C LEU A 284 -16.72 -8.70 11.24
N LEU A 285 -16.77 -9.87 11.88
CA LEU A 285 -16.09 -10.13 13.13
C LEU A 285 -14.60 -10.50 12.89
N PRO A 286 -13.72 -10.41 13.91
CA PRO A 286 -12.29 -10.67 13.73
C PRO A 286 -11.94 -12.00 13.07
N HIS A 287 -12.64 -13.11 13.43
CA HIS A 287 -12.41 -14.41 12.80
C HIS A 287 -12.83 -14.45 11.30
N GLN A 288 -13.85 -13.66 10.90
CA GLN A 288 -14.26 -13.51 9.50
C GLN A 288 -13.25 -12.66 8.72
N LEU A 289 -12.72 -11.60 9.34
CA LEU A 289 -11.63 -10.79 8.78
C LEU A 289 -10.35 -11.60 8.58
N LYS A 290 -10.03 -12.53 9.48
CA LYS A 290 -8.96 -13.51 9.24
C LYS A 290 -9.19 -14.33 7.98
N ARG A 291 -10.44 -14.74 7.71
CA ARG A 291 -10.79 -15.47 6.49
C ARG A 291 -10.66 -14.59 5.23
N ILE A 292 -10.92 -13.28 5.31
CA ILE A 292 -10.62 -12.32 4.24
C ILE A 292 -9.10 -12.28 3.99
N ALA A 293 -8.28 -12.10 5.03
CA ALA A 293 -6.82 -12.08 4.90
C ALA A 293 -6.25 -13.38 4.28
N HIS A 294 -6.85 -14.53 4.57
CA HIS A 294 -6.49 -15.82 3.95
C HIS A 294 -6.77 -15.91 2.43
N ARG A 295 -7.52 -14.98 1.82
CA ARG A 295 -7.79 -14.94 0.37
C ARG A 295 -6.77 -14.12 -0.40
N VAL A 296 -6.05 -13.26 0.29
CA VAL A 296 -4.99 -12.42 -0.30
C VAL A 296 -3.97 -13.24 -1.10
N PRO A 297 -3.43 -14.37 -0.58
CA PRO A 297 -2.48 -15.20 -1.33
C PRO A 297 -2.99 -15.69 -2.68
N ILE A 298 -4.29 -15.87 -2.84
CA ILE A 298 -4.88 -16.33 -4.12
C ILE A 298 -4.68 -15.24 -5.19
N GLY A 299 -4.96 -13.97 -4.88
CA GLY A 299 -4.74 -12.85 -5.79
C GLY A 299 -3.24 -12.65 -6.11
N ILE A 300 -2.35 -12.83 -5.12
CA ILE A 300 -0.90 -12.82 -5.33
C ILE A 300 -0.48 -13.97 -6.26
N GLY A 301 -1.05 -15.17 -6.06
CA GLY A 301 -0.78 -16.36 -6.87
C GLY A 301 -1.22 -16.21 -8.32
N SER A 302 -2.35 -15.52 -8.58
CA SER A 302 -2.84 -15.23 -9.94
C SER A 302 -1.82 -14.46 -10.78
N LEU A 303 -1.00 -13.63 -10.14
CA LEU A 303 0.07 -12.86 -10.79
C LEU A 303 1.43 -13.59 -10.84
N GLY A 304 1.53 -14.80 -10.25
CA GLY A 304 2.73 -15.60 -10.24
C GLY A 304 3.57 -15.50 -8.96
N GLY A 305 3.01 -14.93 -7.89
CA GLY A 305 3.61 -15.00 -6.56
C GLY A 305 3.57 -16.42 -6.01
N LYS A 306 4.65 -16.87 -5.36
CA LYS A 306 4.81 -18.27 -4.91
C LYS A 306 5.11 -18.41 -3.42
N GLY A 307 5.15 -17.30 -2.67
CA GLY A 307 5.51 -17.35 -1.26
C GLY A 307 6.90 -17.98 -1.04
N ALA A 308 7.94 -17.44 -1.68
CA ALA A 308 9.29 -17.96 -1.56
C ALA A 308 9.78 -17.92 -0.11
N ASN A 309 10.71 -18.81 0.27
CA ASN A 309 11.25 -18.91 1.63
C ASN A 309 11.86 -17.59 2.14
N GLY A 310 12.44 -16.79 1.26
CA GLY A 310 13.02 -15.47 1.58
C GLY A 310 12.00 -14.33 1.54
N SER A 311 10.68 -14.61 1.47
CA SER A 311 9.62 -13.62 1.40
C SER A 311 8.93 -13.44 2.76
N GLY A 312 8.51 -12.20 3.06
CA GLY A 312 7.66 -11.85 4.20
C GLY A 312 6.32 -11.33 3.68
N ASP A 313 5.36 -12.23 3.51
CA ASP A 313 4.05 -11.93 2.91
C ASP A 313 3.01 -11.88 4.03
N ILE A 314 2.67 -10.65 4.47
CA ILE A 314 1.86 -10.42 5.67
C ILE A 314 0.66 -9.52 5.31
N PHE A 315 -0.51 -9.92 5.76
CA PHE A 315 -1.79 -9.32 5.36
C PHE A 315 -2.63 -8.98 6.59
N LEU A 316 -3.27 -7.82 6.56
CA LEU A 316 -4.22 -7.38 7.57
C LEU A 316 -5.56 -7.10 6.90
N ALA A 317 -6.65 -7.50 7.52
CA ALA A 317 -8.01 -7.12 7.14
C ALA A 317 -8.70 -6.42 8.31
N PHE A 318 -9.44 -5.33 8.03
CA PHE A 318 -10.23 -4.62 9.02
C PHE A 318 -11.60 -4.21 8.46
N SER A 319 -12.57 -3.99 9.38
CA SER A 319 -13.91 -3.53 9.04
C SER A 319 -14.20 -2.19 9.70
N THR A 320 -14.66 -1.20 8.92
CA THR A 320 -15.14 0.10 9.43
C THR A 320 -16.57 0.05 9.95
N ALA A 321 -17.28 -1.06 9.78
CA ALA A 321 -18.58 -1.28 10.40
C ALA A 321 -18.47 -1.34 11.95
N ASN A 322 -19.63 -1.32 12.62
CA ASN A 322 -19.71 -1.47 14.07
C ASN A 322 -18.87 -0.43 14.85
N GLU A 323 -19.09 0.85 14.59
CA GLU A 323 -18.34 1.93 15.26
C GLU A 323 -18.32 1.84 16.79
N GLN A 324 -19.42 1.36 17.37
CA GLN A 324 -19.61 1.22 18.82
C GLN A 324 -19.10 -0.12 19.38
N ALA A 325 -18.45 -0.96 18.57
CA ALA A 325 -18.02 -2.29 19.01
C ALA A 325 -17.00 -2.23 20.15
N PHE A 326 -16.09 -1.25 20.12
CA PHE A 326 -15.10 -1.08 21.16
C PHE A 326 -15.70 -0.35 22.38
N SER A 327 -15.62 -0.96 23.56
CA SER A 327 -15.96 -0.32 24.81
C SER A 327 -15.16 -0.97 25.94
N ARG A 328 -14.70 -0.16 26.90
CA ARG A 328 -14.00 -0.62 28.10
C ARG A 328 -14.91 -0.86 29.30
N SER A 329 -16.10 -0.29 29.27
CA SER A 329 -16.95 -0.23 30.48
C SER A 329 -18.38 -0.67 30.24
N LYS A 330 -18.79 -0.92 29.00
CA LYS A 330 -20.19 -1.22 28.67
C LYS A 330 -20.27 -2.41 27.72
N THR A 331 -21.30 -3.22 27.88
CA THR A 331 -21.70 -4.21 26.87
C THR A 331 -22.08 -3.52 25.58
N THR A 332 -21.60 -4.02 24.45
CA THR A 332 -21.90 -3.51 23.11
C THR A 332 -22.65 -4.56 22.30
N GLN A 333 -23.42 -4.08 21.30
CA GLN A 333 -24.03 -4.93 20.30
C GLN A 333 -23.30 -4.73 18.97
N VAL A 334 -23.08 -5.82 18.25
CA VAL A 334 -22.44 -5.79 16.94
C VAL A 334 -23.29 -6.51 15.91
N TYR A 335 -23.31 -6.00 14.68
CA TYR A 335 -23.88 -6.68 13.53
C TYR A 335 -22.82 -7.57 12.89
N THR A 336 -23.22 -8.67 12.30
CA THR A 336 -22.33 -9.55 11.55
C THR A 336 -23.06 -10.20 10.38
N LEU A 337 -22.37 -10.35 9.26
CA LEU A 337 -22.87 -11.16 8.15
C LEU A 337 -22.79 -12.63 8.51
N PRO A 338 -23.83 -13.43 8.16
CA PRO A 338 -23.74 -14.87 8.24
C PRO A 338 -22.58 -15.43 7.43
N ASN A 339 -21.91 -16.47 7.94
CA ASN A 339 -20.75 -17.08 7.25
C ASN A 339 -21.07 -17.57 5.82
N ASP A 340 -22.30 -18.00 5.57
CA ASP A 340 -22.71 -18.51 4.25
C ASP A 340 -22.85 -17.41 3.20
N MET A 341 -22.87 -16.13 3.62
CA MET A 341 -23.00 -14.96 2.76
C MET A 341 -21.65 -14.30 2.42
N ILE A 342 -20.52 -14.76 2.96
CA ILE A 342 -19.21 -14.07 2.86
C ILE A 342 -18.49 -14.35 1.53
N THR A 343 -18.84 -15.41 0.78
CA THR A 343 -18.11 -15.82 -0.43
C THR A 343 -17.91 -14.68 -1.45
N PRO A 344 -18.89 -13.82 -1.74
CA PRO A 344 -18.66 -12.69 -2.65
C PRO A 344 -17.58 -11.70 -2.18
N LEU A 345 -17.43 -11.51 -0.84
CA LEU A 345 -16.36 -10.69 -0.28
C LEU A 345 -14.97 -11.34 -0.46
N PHE A 346 -14.88 -12.68 -0.44
CA PHE A 346 -13.66 -13.40 -0.76
C PHE A 346 -13.23 -13.17 -2.20
N GLU A 347 -14.17 -13.31 -3.14
CA GLU A 347 -13.94 -13.07 -4.57
C GLU A 347 -13.51 -11.62 -4.81
N GLY A 348 -14.23 -10.66 -4.23
CA GLY A 348 -13.87 -9.24 -4.30
C GLY A 348 -12.47 -8.94 -3.75
N THR A 349 -12.07 -9.62 -2.68
CA THR A 349 -10.71 -9.48 -2.10
C THR A 349 -9.65 -9.98 -3.08
N ILE A 350 -9.83 -11.17 -3.68
CA ILE A 350 -8.90 -11.73 -4.67
C ILE A 350 -8.73 -10.80 -5.86
N GLN A 351 -9.85 -10.34 -6.43
CA GLN A 351 -9.88 -9.44 -7.59
C GLN A 351 -9.22 -8.08 -7.28
N ALA A 352 -9.48 -7.53 -6.09
CA ALA A 352 -8.89 -6.26 -5.69
C ALA A 352 -7.38 -6.38 -5.43
N VAL A 353 -6.91 -7.47 -4.82
CA VAL A 353 -5.48 -7.72 -4.62
C VAL A 353 -4.74 -7.83 -5.94
N GLU A 354 -5.29 -8.59 -6.90
CA GLU A 354 -4.69 -8.73 -8.23
C GLU A 354 -4.53 -7.37 -8.92
N GLU A 355 -5.59 -6.57 -8.97
CA GLU A 355 -5.55 -5.25 -9.59
C GLU A 355 -4.63 -4.26 -8.85
N ALA A 356 -4.63 -4.24 -7.51
CA ALA A 356 -3.77 -3.38 -6.73
C ALA A 356 -2.28 -3.62 -7.00
N ILE A 357 -1.86 -4.88 -7.13
CA ILE A 357 -0.48 -5.23 -7.46
C ILE A 357 -0.12 -4.77 -8.88
N VAL A 358 -1.00 -4.97 -9.86
CA VAL A 358 -0.75 -4.51 -11.23
C VAL A 358 -0.71 -2.98 -11.29
N ASN A 359 -1.59 -2.29 -10.56
CA ASN A 359 -1.56 -0.83 -10.45
C ASN A 359 -0.25 -0.32 -9.85
N ALA A 360 0.30 -1.00 -8.82
CA ALA A 360 1.62 -0.67 -8.27
C ALA A 360 2.73 -0.70 -9.33
N MET A 361 2.69 -1.68 -10.24
CA MET A 361 3.67 -1.82 -11.33
C MET A 361 3.45 -0.81 -12.46
N ILE A 362 2.21 -0.53 -12.83
CA ILE A 362 1.85 0.43 -13.89
C ILE A 362 2.17 1.86 -13.47
N ALA A 363 1.87 2.24 -12.24
CA ALA A 363 2.16 3.58 -11.73
C ALA A 363 3.64 3.81 -11.39
N ALA A 364 4.44 2.73 -11.33
CA ALA A 364 5.85 2.82 -11.00
C ALA A 364 6.67 3.39 -12.17
N GLU A 365 7.67 4.20 -11.83
CA GLU A 365 8.64 4.76 -12.76
C GLU A 365 10.00 4.10 -12.58
N THR A 366 10.76 4.00 -13.67
CA THR A 366 12.15 3.52 -13.63
C THR A 366 12.94 4.31 -12.58
N MET A 367 13.66 3.60 -11.74
CA MET A 367 14.41 4.22 -10.63
C MET A 367 15.83 3.67 -10.55
N GLU A 368 16.78 4.60 -10.41
CA GLU A 368 18.17 4.32 -10.07
C GLU A 368 18.40 4.58 -8.59
N GLY A 369 19.13 3.69 -7.94
CA GLY A 369 19.46 3.74 -6.51
C GLY A 369 20.95 3.59 -6.26
N ILE A 370 21.28 2.95 -5.13
CA ILE A 370 22.67 2.73 -4.69
C ILE A 370 23.52 2.02 -5.76
N ASN A 371 24.79 2.42 -5.87
CA ASN A 371 25.78 1.82 -6.78
C ASN A 371 25.33 1.84 -8.26
N GLY A 372 24.40 2.70 -8.65
CA GLY A 372 23.79 2.73 -9.97
C GLY A 372 22.91 1.51 -10.28
N ASN A 373 22.46 0.76 -9.26
CA ASN A 373 21.44 -0.28 -9.43
C ASN A 373 20.19 0.34 -10.02
N LYS A 374 19.58 -0.31 -11.00
CA LYS A 374 18.44 0.24 -11.71
C LYS A 374 17.29 -0.76 -11.83
N ALA A 375 16.12 -0.31 -11.46
CA ALA A 375 14.86 -1.03 -11.62
C ALA A 375 14.01 -0.33 -12.68
N TYR A 376 13.63 -1.06 -13.72
CA TYR A 376 12.81 -0.53 -14.81
C TYR A 376 11.32 -0.65 -14.48
N SER A 377 10.55 0.36 -14.85
CA SER A 377 9.09 0.28 -14.88
C SER A 377 8.62 -0.78 -15.89
N LEU A 378 7.44 -1.33 -15.69
CA LEU A 378 6.79 -2.20 -16.66
C LEU A 378 6.42 -1.37 -17.91
N PRO A 379 6.95 -1.70 -19.11
CA PRO A 379 6.71 -0.88 -20.32
C PRO A 379 5.26 -1.04 -20.79
N HIS A 380 4.46 0.01 -20.72
CA HIS A 380 3.03 -0.03 -21.01
C HIS A 380 2.73 -0.49 -22.45
N ASP A 381 3.50 0.00 -23.45
CA ASP A 381 3.28 -0.37 -24.85
C ASP A 381 3.61 -1.84 -25.12
N LEU A 382 4.67 -2.37 -24.49
CA LEU A 382 5.00 -3.79 -24.60
C LEU A 382 3.95 -4.65 -23.88
N LEU A 383 3.47 -4.23 -22.71
CA LEU A 383 2.38 -4.92 -22.03
C LEU A 383 1.14 -4.99 -22.91
N LYS A 384 0.70 -3.86 -23.47
CA LYS A 384 -0.44 -3.81 -24.41
C LYS A 384 -0.22 -4.71 -25.63
N LYS A 385 0.98 -4.71 -26.21
CA LYS A 385 1.33 -5.58 -27.34
C LYS A 385 1.21 -7.06 -26.96
N VAL A 386 1.72 -7.44 -25.80
CA VAL A 386 1.64 -8.81 -25.30
C VAL A 386 0.19 -9.21 -25.04
N LEU A 387 -0.61 -8.39 -24.37
CA LEU A 387 -2.01 -8.69 -24.10
C LEU A 387 -2.84 -8.82 -25.40
N ARG A 388 -2.61 -7.97 -26.40
CA ARG A 388 -3.24 -8.08 -27.75
C ARG A 388 -2.89 -9.42 -28.42
N LYS A 389 -1.63 -9.85 -28.36
CA LYS A 389 -1.17 -11.13 -28.93
C LYS A 389 -2.00 -12.32 -28.38
N TYR A 390 -2.45 -12.22 -27.15
CA TYR A 390 -3.25 -13.26 -26.48
C TYR A 390 -4.76 -12.97 -26.46
N ASN A 391 -5.23 -11.95 -27.19
CA ASN A 391 -6.63 -11.52 -27.20
C ASN A 391 -7.16 -11.19 -25.79
N ARG A 392 -6.35 -10.54 -24.97
CA ARG A 392 -6.65 -10.17 -23.57
C ARG A 392 -6.57 -8.66 -23.31
N LEU A 393 -6.55 -7.82 -24.32
CA LEU A 393 -6.64 -6.38 -24.14
C LEU A 393 -8.08 -5.92 -24.43
N GLU A 394 -8.68 -5.21 -23.49
CA GLU A 394 -9.97 -4.52 -23.71
C GLU A 394 -9.74 -3.23 -24.52
N ASN A 395 -10.75 -2.86 -25.33
CA ASN A 395 -10.70 -1.65 -26.19
C ASN A 395 -11.02 -0.38 -25.38
#